data_6592b3ad153e18044d06911e1d406746
#
_entry.id   6592b3ad153e18044d06911e1d406746
#
_cell.length_a   1.000
_cell.length_b   1.000
_cell.length_c   1.000
_cell.angle_alpha   90.00
_cell.angle_beta   90.00
_cell.angle_gamma   90.00
#
_symmetry.space_group_name_H-M   'P 1'
#
loop_
_entity.id
_entity.type
_entity.pdbx_description
1 polymer ?
#
loop_
_entity_poly.entity_id
_entity_poly.type
_entity_poly.pdbx_seq_one_letter_code
_entity_poly.pdbx_strand_id
1 'polypeptide(L)'
;YADGGSGGATGDLSGGADAATAARNQEIANTFKDAFIGGLQEVGLDTETIDALWTWAEGRFTGDASFTAAQAMIEVYDQQAFKDRFPGIDQMRQSGDVLRDIPTPAEYLAREKWLARELSRYGMDTLGADVNNLVTQSYLHSIGDGELLERLQEASRLITDAPPEVRATFGDWYGPHADTALMAAFLDPSDEVFGGKWKDWATVKSNIDVAEIGGWSRMRLGLDAPITQERAGAIAKLGLEQSTIWQNFDTVRAQEELFIEKIGEGSDLTATGEGVSAEFGLDLDAADILERRRGTRAAEFAGGGGAMITQSSTGFGAANA
;
A
#
# COMPACT_ATOMS: atom_id res chain seq x y z
N TYR A 1 69.50 -44.34 69.59
CA TYR A 1 69.24 -43.09 68.90
C TYR A 1 68.48 -43.42 67.63
N ALA A 2 67.22 -43.14 67.63
CA ALA A 2 66.39 -43.17 66.44
C ALA A 2 65.57 -41.86 66.41
N ASP A 3 65.86 -41.06 65.43
CA ASP A 3 65.22 -39.79 65.18
C ASP A 3 64.07 -40.07 64.25
N GLY A 4 62.85 -39.89 64.71
CA GLY A 4 61.64 -40.09 63.94
C GLY A 4 61.21 -38.77 63.29
N GLY A 5 61.54 -38.63 62.03
CA GLY A 5 61.04 -37.50 61.21
C GLY A 5 59.57 -37.68 60.88
N SER A 6 58.71 -36.90 61.55
CA SER A 6 57.30 -36.69 61.18
C SER A 6 57.22 -35.78 59.99
N GLY A 7 57.12 -36.34 58.81
CA GLY A 7 56.76 -35.61 57.57
C GLY A 7 55.25 -35.30 57.53
N GLY A 8 54.86 -34.11 57.98
CA GLY A 8 53.50 -33.59 57.80
C GLY A 8 53.26 -33.33 56.34
N ALA A 9 52.46 -34.16 55.69
CA ALA A 9 51.90 -33.85 54.39
C ALA A 9 50.83 -32.72 54.54
N THR A 10 51.23 -31.46 54.34
CA THR A 10 50.34 -30.38 54.12
C THR A 10 49.80 -30.55 52.71
N GLY A 11 48.74 -31.37 52.57
CA GLY A 11 47.99 -31.47 51.34
C GLY A 11 47.46 -30.07 51.00
N ASP A 12 47.82 -29.65 49.82
CA ASP A 12 47.35 -28.38 49.25
C ASP A 12 45.80 -28.41 49.08
N LEU A 13 45.08 -27.98 50.14
CA LEU A 13 43.61 -27.88 50.16
C LEU A 13 43.11 -26.67 49.43
N SER A 14 43.96 -25.76 48.93
CA SER A 14 43.59 -24.53 48.22
C SER A 14 43.05 -24.82 46.80
N GLY A 15 43.66 -25.74 46.05
CA GLY A 15 43.28 -26.08 44.70
C GLY A 15 41.86 -26.68 44.57
N GLY A 16 41.40 -27.40 45.62
CA GLY A 16 40.04 -27.98 45.62
C GLY A 16 38.94 -26.95 45.86
N ALA A 17 39.20 -25.95 46.70
CA ALA A 17 38.25 -24.88 46.95
C ALA A 17 38.08 -23.94 45.72
N ASP A 18 39.16 -23.66 45.03
CA ASP A 18 39.17 -22.84 43.82
C ASP A 18 38.44 -23.54 42.65
N ALA A 19 38.64 -24.86 42.48
CA ALA A 19 37.95 -25.64 41.46
C ALA A 19 36.42 -25.73 41.71
N ALA A 20 36.03 -25.92 43.00
CA ALA A 20 34.61 -25.96 43.37
C ALA A 20 33.93 -24.59 43.17
N THR A 21 34.63 -23.50 43.46
CA THR A 21 34.14 -22.14 43.22
C THR A 21 34.00 -21.84 41.71
N ALA A 22 34.99 -22.25 40.92
CA ALA A 22 34.93 -22.09 39.45
C ALA A 22 33.76 -22.91 38.84
N ALA A 23 33.56 -24.16 39.31
CA ALA A 23 32.45 -24.99 38.86
C ALA A 23 31.07 -24.37 39.19
N ARG A 24 30.91 -23.80 40.40
CA ARG A 24 29.69 -23.12 40.84
C ARG A 24 29.45 -21.85 40.01
N ASN A 25 30.47 -21.05 39.74
CA ASN A 25 30.35 -19.85 38.90
C ASN A 25 29.95 -20.20 37.46
N GLN A 26 30.47 -21.30 36.92
CA GLN A 26 30.09 -21.81 35.61
C GLN A 26 28.63 -22.27 35.57
N GLU A 27 28.14 -22.93 36.60
CA GLU A 27 26.73 -23.37 36.72
C GLU A 27 25.79 -22.15 36.77
N ILE A 28 26.16 -21.12 37.54
CA ILE A 28 25.38 -19.86 37.60
C ILE A 28 25.35 -19.20 36.23
N ALA A 29 26.48 -19.13 35.53
CA ALA A 29 26.57 -18.53 34.20
C ALA A 29 25.72 -19.32 33.17
N ASN A 30 25.75 -20.63 33.20
CA ASN A 30 24.93 -21.48 32.35
C ASN A 30 23.43 -21.29 32.63
N THR A 31 23.04 -21.24 33.90
CA THR A 31 21.65 -21.00 34.31
C THR A 31 21.14 -19.62 33.84
N PHE A 32 21.98 -18.60 33.98
CA PHE A 32 21.67 -17.25 33.47
C PHE A 32 21.48 -17.29 31.95
N LYS A 33 22.40 -17.92 31.20
CA LYS A 33 22.35 -18.06 29.75
C LYS A 33 21.07 -18.73 29.28
N ASP A 34 20.78 -19.90 29.87
CA ASP A 34 19.62 -20.72 29.48
C ASP A 34 18.32 -19.98 29.75
N ALA A 35 18.21 -19.30 30.91
CA ALA A 35 17.04 -18.51 31.23
C ALA A 35 16.85 -17.28 30.30
N PHE A 36 17.93 -16.56 29.99
CA PHE A 36 17.89 -15.41 29.12
C PHE A 36 17.60 -15.77 27.66
N ILE A 37 18.36 -16.73 27.09
CA ILE A 37 18.16 -17.19 25.72
C ILE A 37 16.80 -17.86 25.57
N GLY A 38 16.38 -18.69 26.54
CA GLY A 38 15.05 -19.30 26.53
C GLY A 38 13.94 -18.27 26.49
N GLY A 39 14.04 -17.20 27.29
CA GLY A 39 13.09 -16.09 27.26
C GLY A 39 13.02 -15.38 25.90
N LEU A 40 14.16 -15.15 25.25
CA LEU A 40 14.20 -14.54 23.91
C LEU A 40 13.65 -15.49 22.82
N GLN A 41 13.87 -16.79 22.94
CA GLN A 41 13.31 -17.80 22.04
C GLN A 41 11.80 -17.94 22.18
N GLU A 42 11.27 -17.87 23.40
CA GLU A 42 9.82 -17.86 23.66
C GLU A 42 9.13 -16.66 23.00
N VAL A 43 9.80 -15.52 22.96
CA VAL A 43 9.35 -14.34 22.21
C VAL A 43 9.37 -14.60 20.70
N GLY A 44 10.20 -15.52 20.20
CA GLY A 44 10.30 -15.88 18.78
C GLY A 44 11.32 -15.07 18.00
N LEU A 45 12.35 -14.53 18.68
CA LEU A 45 13.47 -13.86 18.04
C LEU A 45 14.29 -14.83 17.19
N ASP A 46 14.89 -14.31 16.13
CA ASP A 46 15.83 -15.03 15.29
C ASP A 46 17.19 -15.20 16.00
N THR A 47 17.98 -16.17 15.54
CA THR A 47 19.26 -16.54 16.16
C THR A 47 20.25 -15.37 16.14
N GLU A 48 20.30 -14.58 15.07
CA GLU A 48 21.23 -13.45 14.93
C GLU A 48 20.97 -12.38 15.98
N THR A 49 19.69 -12.02 16.15
CA THR A 49 19.27 -11.07 17.19
C THR A 49 19.56 -11.61 18.60
N ILE A 50 19.28 -12.90 18.84
CA ILE A 50 19.57 -13.56 20.12
C ILE A 50 21.07 -13.53 20.43
N ASP A 51 21.94 -13.85 19.47
CA ASP A 51 23.39 -13.85 19.66
C ASP A 51 23.94 -12.46 19.96
N ALA A 52 23.42 -11.43 19.28
CA ALA A 52 23.79 -10.04 19.55
C ALA A 52 23.39 -9.60 20.97
N LEU A 53 22.17 -9.93 21.39
CA LEU A 53 21.66 -9.62 22.74
C LEU A 53 22.37 -10.44 23.82
N TRP A 54 22.72 -11.71 23.52
CA TRP A 54 23.49 -12.52 24.43
C TRP A 54 24.89 -11.95 24.69
N THR A 55 25.59 -11.51 23.64
CA THR A 55 26.92 -10.88 23.77
C THR A 55 26.89 -9.70 24.73
N TRP A 56 25.86 -8.86 24.66
CA TRP A 56 25.64 -7.77 25.59
C TRP A 56 25.36 -8.27 27.01
N ALA A 57 24.42 -9.23 27.18
CA ALA A 57 24.01 -9.74 28.48
C ALA A 57 25.15 -10.46 29.20
N GLU A 58 25.98 -11.23 28.48
CA GLU A 58 27.19 -11.89 29.02
C GLU A 58 28.21 -10.88 29.52
N GLY A 59 28.43 -9.79 28.79
CA GLY A 59 29.30 -8.70 29.21
C GLY A 59 28.81 -8.03 30.51
N ARG A 60 27.52 -7.82 30.65
CA ARG A 60 26.91 -7.26 31.88
C ARG A 60 27.02 -8.21 33.05
N PHE A 61 26.67 -9.50 32.84
CA PHE A 61 26.77 -10.56 33.87
C PHE A 61 28.23 -10.75 34.36
N THR A 62 29.20 -10.73 33.46
CA THR A 62 30.60 -10.86 33.78
C THR A 62 31.10 -9.66 34.61
N GLY A 63 30.60 -8.46 34.35
CA GLY A 63 30.96 -7.26 35.12
C GLY A 63 30.22 -7.12 36.44
N ASP A 64 29.04 -7.75 36.57
CA ASP A 64 28.20 -7.67 37.78
C ASP A 64 27.51 -9.01 38.02
N ALA A 65 28.06 -9.80 38.92
CA ALA A 65 27.53 -11.12 39.28
C ALA A 65 26.14 -11.09 39.95
N SER A 66 25.63 -9.91 40.34
CA SER A 66 24.26 -9.73 40.83
C SER A 66 23.25 -9.50 39.74
N PHE A 67 23.68 -9.27 38.49
CA PHE A 67 22.82 -9.09 37.34
C PHE A 67 22.08 -10.39 37.00
N THR A 68 20.76 -10.34 36.97
CA THR A 68 19.89 -11.50 36.76
C THR A 68 19.31 -11.54 35.35
N ALA A 69 18.88 -12.72 34.88
CA ALA A 69 18.19 -12.90 33.61
C ALA A 69 16.89 -12.04 33.53
N ALA A 70 16.18 -11.90 34.65
CA ALA A 70 15.00 -11.04 34.70
C ALA A 70 15.32 -9.53 34.48
N GLN A 71 16.45 -9.07 35.07
CA GLN A 71 16.94 -7.71 34.81
C GLN A 71 17.39 -7.56 33.36
N ALA A 72 18.09 -8.55 32.80
CA ALA A 72 18.47 -8.56 31.40
C ALA A 72 17.24 -8.46 30.47
N MET A 73 16.15 -9.19 30.75
CA MET A 73 14.90 -9.14 30.00
C MET A 73 14.20 -7.77 30.08
N ILE A 74 14.43 -6.99 31.13
CA ILE A 74 13.93 -5.61 31.24
C ILE A 74 14.82 -4.65 30.45
N GLU A 75 16.14 -4.77 30.59
CA GLU A 75 17.09 -3.87 29.94
C GLU A 75 17.30 -4.17 28.45
N VAL A 76 16.84 -5.33 27.95
CA VAL A 76 16.95 -5.74 26.54
C VAL A 76 16.30 -4.73 25.57
N TYR A 77 15.21 -4.10 25.99
CA TYR A 77 14.50 -3.11 25.20
C TYR A 77 15.32 -1.85 24.86
N ASP A 78 16.38 -1.61 25.62
CA ASP A 78 17.25 -0.45 25.41
C ASP A 78 18.47 -0.79 24.53
N GLN A 79 18.64 -2.07 24.16
CA GLN A 79 19.75 -2.53 23.34
C GLN A 79 19.51 -2.27 21.85
N GLN A 80 20.57 -1.88 21.13
CA GLN A 80 20.48 -1.52 19.72
C GLN A 80 19.94 -2.69 18.88
N ALA A 81 20.41 -3.90 19.09
CA ALA A 81 19.92 -5.08 18.37
C ALA A 81 18.41 -5.32 18.54
N PHE A 82 17.88 -5.01 19.74
CA PHE A 82 16.44 -5.08 19.97
C PHE A 82 15.69 -3.94 19.22
N LYS A 83 16.22 -2.73 19.28
CA LYS A 83 15.62 -1.58 18.59
C LYS A 83 15.62 -1.73 17.08
N ASP A 84 16.70 -2.27 16.53
CA ASP A 84 16.82 -2.55 15.10
C ASP A 84 15.82 -3.64 14.66
N ARG A 85 15.59 -4.64 15.52
CA ARG A 85 14.61 -5.70 15.24
C ARG A 85 13.16 -5.23 15.39
N PHE A 86 12.90 -4.35 16.35
CA PHE A 86 11.56 -3.84 16.69
C PHE A 86 11.48 -2.30 16.66
N PRO A 87 11.74 -1.67 15.50
CA PRO A 87 11.78 -0.21 15.42
C PRO A 87 10.45 0.44 15.82
N GLY A 88 9.32 -0.20 15.53
CA GLY A 88 8.01 0.28 15.94
C GLY A 88 7.82 0.33 17.45
N ILE A 89 8.28 -0.68 18.18
CA ILE A 89 8.22 -0.71 19.65
C ILE A 89 9.09 0.40 20.23
N ASP A 90 10.31 0.58 19.71
CA ASP A 90 11.24 1.62 20.18
C ASP A 90 10.66 3.04 19.94
N GLN A 91 10.15 3.31 18.74
CA GLN A 91 9.53 4.60 18.39
C GLN A 91 8.29 4.90 19.25
N MET A 92 7.42 3.91 19.48
CA MET A 92 6.25 4.08 20.35
C MET A 92 6.65 4.37 21.80
N ARG A 93 7.68 3.70 22.32
CA ARG A 93 8.24 3.99 23.66
C ARG A 93 8.81 5.41 23.76
N GLN A 94 9.49 5.87 22.71
CA GLN A 94 10.08 7.21 22.65
C GLN A 94 9.03 8.32 22.52
N SER A 95 7.89 8.02 21.87
CA SER A 95 6.82 9.02 21.67
C SER A 95 6.19 9.49 22.98
N GLY A 96 6.30 8.69 24.06
CA GLY A 96 5.71 9.00 25.37
C GLY A 96 4.18 9.05 25.38
N ASP A 97 3.53 8.57 24.31
CA ASP A 97 2.07 8.54 24.21
C ASP A 97 1.52 7.41 25.09
N VAL A 98 1.11 7.77 26.32
CA VAL A 98 0.59 6.86 27.32
C VAL A 98 -0.78 6.26 26.96
N LEU A 99 -1.44 6.73 25.91
CA LEU A 99 -2.73 6.24 25.43
C LEU A 99 -2.59 5.13 24.40
N ARG A 100 -1.38 4.88 23.89
CA ARG A 100 -1.12 3.81 22.94
C ARG A 100 -0.67 2.54 23.65
N ASP A 101 -1.34 1.45 23.35
CA ASP A 101 -0.88 0.13 23.76
C ASP A 101 0.38 -0.23 22.92
N ILE A 102 1.52 -0.28 23.60
CA ILE A 102 2.77 -0.71 22.97
C ILE A 102 2.71 -2.23 22.82
N PRO A 103 2.82 -2.78 21.60
CA PRO A 103 2.75 -4.21 21.41
C PRO A 103 3.93 -4.92 22.09
N THR A 104 3.67 -6.11 22.58
CA THR A 104 4.76 -7.00 22.99
C THR A 104 5.56 -7.46 21.76
N PRO A 105 6.82 -7.85 21.90
CA PRO A 105 7.59 -8.43 20.80
C PRO A 105 6.90 -9.62 20.13
N ALA A 106 6.21 -10.46 20.88
CA ALA A 106 5.45 -11.60 20.37
C ALA A 106 4.26 -11.16 19.48
N GLU A 107 3.51 -10.14 19.90
CA GLU A 107 2.42 -9.55 19.12
C GLU A 107 2.95 -8.90 17.84
N TYR A 108 4.09 -8.20 17.94
CA TYR A 108 4.75 -7.60 16.78
C TYR A 108 5.14 -8.66 15.74
N LEU A 109 5.79 -9.75 16.17
CA LEU A 109 6.17 -10.86 15.29
C LEU A 109 4.97 -11.62 14.72
N ALA A 110 3.90 -11.77 15.51
CA ALA A 110 2.65 -12.38 15.04
C ALA A 110 2.03 -11.53 13.91
N ARG A 111 2.02 -10.21 14.07
CA ARG A 111 1.53 -9.28 13.05
C ARG A 111 2.41 -9.27 11.81
N GLU A 112 3.72 -9.33 11.96
CA GLU A 112 4.67 -9.45 10.85
C GLU A 112 4.41 -10.69 10.01
N LYS A 113 4.27 -11.86 10.66
CA LYS A 113 3.94 -13.12 9.99
C LYS A 113 2.55 -13.10 9.34
N TRP A 114 1.58 -12.45 9.96
CA TRP A 114 0.26 -12.27 9.39
C TRP A 114 0.31 -11.39 8.15
N LEU A 115 0.94 -10.21 8.25
CA LEU A 115 1.06 -9.26 7.13
C LEU A 115 1.82 -9.87 5.95
N ALA A 116 2.92 -10.60 6.19
CA ALA A 116 3.65 -11.30 5.14
C ALA A 116 2.75 -12.30 4.37
N ARG A 117 1.90 -13.04 5.09
CA ARG A 117 0.94 -13.97 4.46
C ARG A 117 -0.13 -13.25 3.66
N GLU A 118 -0.67 -12.14 4.17
CA GLU A 118 -1.68 -11.38 3.44
C GLU A 118 -1.08 -10.71 2.20
N LEU A 119 0.13 -10.15 2.27
CA LEU A 119 0.84 -9.63 1.09
C LEU A 119 1.01 -10.70 0.02
N SER A 120 1.43 -11.91 0.40
CA SER A 120 1.55 -13.03 -0.53
C SER A 120 0.20 -13.45 -1.10
N ARG A 121 -0.85 -13.48 -0.29
CA ARG A 121 -2.22 -13.80 -0.73
C ARG A 121 -2.74 -12.86 -1.80
N TYR A 122 -2.36 -11.58 -1.72
CA TYR A 122 -2.74 -10.55 -2.68
C TYR A 122 -1.71 -10.36 -3.81
N GLY A 123 -0.69 -11.24 -3.92
CA GLY A 123 0.32 -11.18 -4.97
C GLY A 123 1.27 -9.99 -4.86
N MET A 124 1.38 -9.39 -3.68
CA MET A 124 2.20 -8.19 -3.42
C MET A 124 3.55 -8.51 -2.78
N ASP A 125 3.87 -9.76 -2.52
CA ASP A 125 5.14 -10.23 -1.97
C ASP A 125 6.34 -9.95 -2.88
N THR A 126 6.12 -9.86 -4.19
CA THR A 126 7.16 -9.58 -5.19
C THR A 126 7.52 -8.09 -5.31
N LEU A 127 6.78 -7.21 -4.65
CA LEU A 127 7.02 -5.76 -4.72
C LEU A 127 8.20 -5.28 -3.85
N GLY A 128 8.87 -6.20 -3.14
CA GLY A 128 10.03 -5.89 -2.30
C GLY A 128 9.67 -5.08 -1.05
N ALA A 129 8.45 -5.21 -0.57
CA ALA A 129 7.98 -4.53 0.63
C ALA A 129 8.76 -5.00 1.87
N ASP A 130 9.31 -4.05 2.62
CA ASP A 130 9.87 -4.32 3.94
C ASP A 130 8.74 -4.52 4.95
N VAL A 131 8.42 -5.79 5.23
CA VAL A 131 7.32 -6.17 6.13
C VAL A 131 7.52 -5.61 7.54
N ASN A 132 8.76 -5.53 8.03
CA ASN A 132 9.07 -4.95 9.34
C ASN A 132 8.70 -3.45 9.37
N ASN A 133 9.08 -2.71 8.33
CA ASN A 133 8.70 -1.30 8.21
C ASN A 133 7.18 -1.15 8.12
N LEU A 134 6.50 -1.99 7.34
CA LEU A 134 5.04 -1.95 7.21
C LEU A 134 4.33 -2.18 8.55
N VAL A 135 4.81 -3.13 9.35
CA VAL A 135 4.30 -3.38 10.71
C VAL A 135 4.57 -2.19 11.61
N THR A 136 5.78 -1.62 11.56
CA THR A 136 6.14 -0.40 12.27
C THR A 136 5.15 0.72 12.00
N GLN A 137 4.92 1.06 10.72
CA GLN A 137 4.00 2.11 10.30
C GLN A 137 2.56 1.82 10.74
N SER A 138 2.12 0.56 10.64
CA SER A 138 0.77 0.18 11.07
C SER A 138 0.52 0.44 12.56
N TYR A 139 1.52 0.22 13.41
CA TYR A 139 1.43 0.54 14.83
C TYR A 139 1.51 2.05 15.09
N LEU A 140 2.44 2.75 14.43
CA LEU A 140 2.61 4.20 14.59
C LEU A 140 1.36 4.98 14.18
N HIS A 141 0.63 4.52 13.17
CA HIS A 141 -0.60 5.15 12.70
C HIS A 141 -1.87 4.52 13.26
N SER A 142 -1.75 3.59 14.24
CA SER A 142 -2.88 2.90 14.88
C SER A 142 -3.83 2.22 13.88
N ILE A 143 -3.27 1.67 12.79
CA ILE A 143 -4.05 0.97 11.77
C ILE A 143 -4.39 -0.42 12.29
N GLY A 144 -5.69 -0.70 12.47
CA GLY A 144 -6.17 -2.01 12.89
C GLY A 144 -6.08 -3.07 11.78
N ASP A 145 -6.13 -4.37 12.17
CA ASP A 145 -6.02 -5.46 11.20
C ASP A 145 -7.12 -5.43 10.13
N GLY A 146 -8.35 -5.05 10.50
CA GLY A 146 -9.46 -4.92 9.56
C GLY A 146 -9.24 -3.81 8.54
N GLU A 147 -8.80 -2.65 8.99
CA GLU A 147 -8.45 -1.52 8.12
C GLU A 147 -7.25 -1.85 7.23
N LEU A 148 -6.23 -2.52 7.79
CA LEU A 148 -5.07 -2.94 7.03
C LEU A 148 -5.46 -3.93 5.92
N LEU A 149 -6.38 -4.85 6.20
CA LEU A 149 -6.90 -5.78 5.20
C LEU A 149 -7.69 -5.06 4.09
N GLU A 150 -8.53 -4.09 4.44
CA GLU A 150 -9.25 -3.27 3.46
C GLU A 150 -8.27 -2.51 2.55
N ARG A 151 -7.24 -1.91 3.12
CA ARG A 151 -6.20 -1.20 2.38
C ARG A 151 -5.44 -2.14 1.44
N LEU A 152 -5.11 -3.38 1.88
CA LEU A 152 -4.48 -4.41 1.05
C LEU A 152 -5.37 -4.83 -0.12
N GLN A 153 -6.66 -4.99 0.10
CA GLN A 153 -7.61 -5.33 -0.95
C GLN A 153 -7.69 -4.25 -2.02
N GLU A 154 -7.77 -2.98 -1.62
CA GLU A 154 -7.81 -1.87 -2.56
C GLU A 154 -6.49 -1.71 -3.33
N ALA A 155 -5.35 -1.87 -2.66
CA ALA A 155 -4.04 -1.85 -3.33
C ALA A 155 -3.90 -3.01 -4.33
N SER A 156 -4.33 -4.23 -3.97
CA SER A 156 -4.32 -5.38 -4.88
C SER A 156 -5.19 -5.13 -6.10
N ARG A 157 -6.38 -4.58 -5.90
CA ARG A 157 -7.28 -4.24 -7.02
C ARG A 157 -6.59 -3.36 -8.06
N LEU A 158 -5.79 -2.40 -7.63
CA LEU A 158 -5.09 -1.50 -8.54
C LEU A 158 -3.78 -2.09 -9.08
N ILE A 159 -2.99 -2.76 -8.25
CA ILE A 159 -1.63 -3.21 -8.61
C ILE A 159 -1.67 -4.53 -9.39
N THR A 160 -2.47 -5.50 -8.94
CA THR A 160 -2.44 -6.87 -9.49
C THR A 160 -3.60 -7.17 -10.43
N ASP A 161 -4.80 -6.73 -10.10
CA ASP A 161 -6.04 -7.13 -10.79
C ASP A 161 -6.50 -6.11 -11.82
N ALA A 162 -6.04 -4.85 -11.73
CA ALA A 162 -6.46 -3.80 -12.65
C ALA A 162 -6.00 -4.05 -14.08
N PRO A 163 -6.81 -3.68 -15.07
CA PRO A 163 -6.41 -3.67 -16.48
C PRO A 163 -5.12 -2.87 -16.72
N PRO A 164 -4.33 -3.23 -17.75
CA PRO A 164 -3.09 -2.51 -18.07
C PRO A 164 -3.29 -0.99 -18.24
N GLU A 165 -4.42 -0.57 -18.80
CA GLU A 165 -4.76 0.84 -19.03
C GLU A 165 -4.97 1.59 -17.71
N VAL A 166 -5.54 0.96 -16.70
CA VAL A 166 -5.70 1.53 -15.35
C VAL A 166 -4.34 1.71 -14.69
N ARG A 167 -3.48 0.68 -14.74
CA ARG A 167 -2.13 0.75 -14.19
C ARG A 167 -1.27 1.80 -14.91
N ALA A 168 -1.38 1.87 -16.24
CA ALA A 168 -0.69 2.90 -17.02
C ALA A 168 -1.17 4.30 -16.63
N THR A 169 -2.48 4.51 -16.47
CA THR A 169 -3.04 5.79 -16.02
C THR A 169 -2.53 6.19 -14.64
N PHE A 170 -2.44 5.23 -13.73
CA PHE A 170 -1.88 5.48 -12.40
C PHE A 170 -0.40 5.90 -12.50
N GLY A 171 0.38 5.23 -13.35
CA GLY A 171 1.77 5.61 -13.63
C GLY A 171 1.90 7.00 -14.27
N ASP A 172 1.02 7.34 -15.21
CA ASP A 172 1.01 8.65 -15.89
C ASP A 172 0.71 9.80 -14.93
N TRP A 173 -0.18 9.58 -13.96
CA TRP A 173 -0.61 10.63 -13.03
C TRP A 173 0.25 10.75 -11.78
N TYR A 174 0.82 9.65 -11.31
CA TYR A 174 1.55 9.59 -10.05
C TYR A 174 3.02 9.18 -10.20
N GLY A 175 3.46 8.89 -11.42
CA GLY A 175 4.86 8.60 -11.76
C GLY A 175 5.20 7.11 -11.84
N PRO A 176 6.39 6.78 -12.37
CA PRO A 176 6.79 5.42 -12.71
C PRO A 176 6.98 4.48 -11.50
N HIS A 177 7.03 5.03 -10.30
CA HIS A 177 7.13 4.27 -9.04
C HIS A 177 5.80 4.21 -8.29
N ALA A 178 4.70 4.39 -9.02
CA ALA A 178 3.36 4.46 -8.44
C ALA A 178 2.98 3.22 -7.62
N ASP A 179 3.39 2.02 -8.03
CA ASP A 179 3.11 0.79 -7.29
C ASP A 179 3.79 0.78 -5.91
N THR A 180 5.09 1.15 -5.86
CA THR A 180 5.85 1.24 -4.60
C THR A 180 5.31 2.38 -3.72
N ALA A 181 4.99 3.52 -4.35
CA ALA A 181 4.43 4.66 -3.66
C ALA A 181 3.02 4.38 -3.13
N LEU A 182 2.21 3.62 -3.87
CA LEU A 182 0.91 3.15 -3.40
C LEU A 182 1.07 2.22 -2.19
N MET A 183 2.05 1.32 -2.21
CA MET A 183 2.36 0.47 -1.06
C MET A 183 2.79 1.28 0.16
N ALA A 184 3.58 2.34 -0.02
CA ALA A 184 3.96 3.25 1.06
C ALA A 184 2.75 4.04 1.59
N ALA A 185 1.97 4.66 0.72
CA ALA A 185 0.77 5.43 1.07
C ALA A 185 -0.33 4.57 1.72
N PHE A 186 -0.37 3.32 1.38
CA PHE A 186 -1.25 2.31 1.92
C PHE A 186 -1.08 2.12 3.43
N LEU A 187 0.14 2.28 3.95
CA LEU A 187 0.46 2.12 5.36
C LEU A 187 0.70 3.44 6.07
N ASP A 188 1.22 4.40 5.36
CA ASP A 188 1.40 5.78 5.83
C ASP A 188 0.87 6.76 4.78
N PRO A 189 -0.45 7.02 4.78
CA PRO A 189 -1.04 7.99 3.86
C PRO A 189 -0.57 9.43 4.13
N SER A 190 0.11 9.69 5.23
CA SER A 190 0.71 11.00 5.53
C SER A 190 2.08 11.20 4.85
N ASP A 191 2.67 10.12 4.31
CA ASP A 191 3.98 10.18 3.70
C ASP A 191 4.01 11.13 2.49
N GLU A 192 5.13 11.84 2.38
CA GLU A 192 5.39 12.83 1.33
C GLU A 192 5.62 12.22 -0.07
N VAL A 193 5.62 10.89 -0.20
CA VAL A 193 5.88 10.18 -1.46
C VAL A 193 5.02 10.70 -2.60
N PHE A 194 3.77 11.07 -2.32
CA PHE A 194 2.87 11.76 -3.25
C PHE A 194 2.81 13.26 -3.02
N GLY A 195 3.84 13.87 -2.41
CA GLY A 195 3.90 15.31 -2.15
C GLY A 195 2.84 15.80 -1.17
N GLY A 196 2.48 15.00 -0.17
CA GLY A 196 1.47 15.33 0.84
C GLY A 196 0.03 15.37 0.30
N LYS A 197 -0.22 14.84 -0.90
CA LYS A 197 -1.55 14.80 -1.52
C LYS A 197 -2.44 13.68 -0.97
N TRP A 198 -1.83 12.71 -0.31
CA TRP A 198 -2.49 11.50 0.20
C TRP A 198 -2.50 11.53 1.73
N LYS A 199 -3.30 12.45 2.28
CA LYS A 199 -3.29 12.77 3.72
C LYS A 199 -3.99 11.77 4.62
N ASP A 200 -4.84 10.93 4.07
CA ASP A 200 -5.63 9.94 4.81
C ASP A 200 -6.12 8.84 3.87
N TRP A 201 -6.61 7.76 4.47
CA TRP A 201 -7.09 6.60 3.71
C TRP A 201 -8.25 6.93 2.76
N ALA A 202 -9.15 7.83 3.12
CA ALA A 202 -10.25 8.24 2.26
C ALA A 202 -9.75 8.96 1.01
N THR A 203 -8.71 9.78 1.14
CA THR A 203 -8.02 10.42 0.01
C THR A 203 -7.32 9.38 -0.88
N VAL A 204 -6.62 8.39 -0.30
CA VAL A 204 -5.99 7.30 -1.05
C VAL A 204 -7.04 6.55 -1.87
N LYS A 205 -8.13 6.13 -1.24
CA LYS A 205 -9.24 5.43 -1.92
C LYS A 205 -9.85 6.25 -3.05
N SER A 206 -10.12 7.52 -2.79
CA SER A 206 -10.64 8.45 -3.82
C SER A 206 -9.71 8.57 -5.02
N ASN A 207 -8.39 8.62 -4.79
CA ASN A 207 -7.41 8.69 -5.88
C ASN A 207 -7.33 7.39 -6.69
N ILE A 208 -7.52 6.24 -6.04
CA ILE A 208 -7.63 4.94 -6.73
C ILE A 208 -8.87 4.94 -7.64
N ASP A 209 -10.02 5.32 -7.12
CA ASP A 209 -11.27 5.39 -7.91
C ASP A 209 -11.12 6.33 -9.11
N VAL A 210 -10.46 7.47 -8.93
CA VAL A 210 -10.17 8.45 -10.01
C VAL A 210 -9.26 7.82 -11.07
N ALA A 211 -8.20 7.09 -10.67
CA ALA A 211 -7.29 6.44 -11.59
C ALA A 211 -7.97 5.30 -12.38
N GLU A 212 -8.86 4.54 -11.73
CA GLU A 212 -9.65 3.53 -12.41
C GLU A 212 -10.54 4.13 -13.50
N ILE A 213 -11.26 5.22 -13.20
CA ILE A 213 -12.09 5.92 -14.19
C ILE A 213 -11.25 6.44 -15.36
N GLY A 214 -10.08 7.01 -15.06
CA GLY A 214 -9.13 7.41 -16.11
C GLY A 214 -8.69 6.25 -16.99
N GLY A 215 -8.35 5.10 -16.40
CA GLY A 215 -7.97 3.90 -17.13
C GLY A 215 -9.14 3.31 -17.95
N TRP A 216 -10.35 3.31 -17.40
CA TRP A 216 -11.54 2.89 -18.14
C TRP A 216 -11.81 3.79 -19.34
N SER A 217 -11.55 5.10 -19.22
CA SER A 217 -11.67 6.02 -20.35
C SER A 217 -10.71 5.65 -21.49
N ARG A 218 -9.45 5.32 -21.18
CA ARG A 218 -8.49 4.83 -22.20
C ARG A 218 -9.01 3.59 -22.89
N MET A 219 -9.43 2.60 -22.12
CA MET A 219 -9.89 1.31 -22.62
C MET A 219 -11.17 1.45 -23.46
N ARG A 220 -12.16 2.22 -23.01
CA ARG A 220 -13.47 2.31 -23.65
C ARG A 220 -13.50 3.29 -24.82
N LEU A 221 -12.79 4.41 -24.71
CA LEU A 221 -12.71 5.41 -25.76
C LEU A 221 -11.59 5.12 -26.78
N GLY A 222 -10.69 4.16 -26.48
CA GLY A 222 -9.57 3.83 -27.35
C GLY A 222 -8.52 4.94 -27.41
N LEU A 223 -8.29 5.63 -26.31
CA LEU A 223 -7.38 6.77 -26.23
C LEU A 223 -5.96 6.33 -25.87
N ASP A 224 -4.96 7.01 -26.46
CA ASP A 224 -3.55 6.83 -26.08
C ASP A 224 -3.27 7.37 -24.66
N ALA A 225 -4.02 8.42 -24.25
CA ALA A 225 -3.93 9.02 -22.92
C ALA A 225 -5.31 9.00 -22.21
N PRO A 226 -5.37 8.96 -20.87
CA PRO A 226 -6.63 9.05 -20.15
C PRO A 226 -7.27 10.44 -20.30
N ILE A 227 -8.57 10.54 -19.97
CA ILE A 227 -9.19 11.85 -19.71
C ILE A 227 -8.42 12.53 -18.56
N THR A 228 -8.59 13.86 -18.41
CA THR A 228 -7.86 14.57 -17.35
C THR A 228 -8.25 14.06 -15.95
N GLN A 229 -7.30 14.10 -15.02
CA GLN A 229 -7.51 13.69 -13.62
C GLN A 229 -8.68 14.47 -12.98
N GLU A 230 -8.82 15.77 -13.31
CA GLU A 230 -9.92 16.61 -12.83
C GLU A 230 -11.28 16.06 -13.30
N ARG A 231 -11.38 15.68 -14.57
CA ARG A 231 -12.63 15.14 -15.14
C ARG A 231 -12.96 13.76 -14.58
N ALA A 232 -11.98 12.90 -14.44
CA ALA A 232 -12.15 11.60 -13.79
C ALA A 232 -12.60 11.77 -12.32
N GLY A 233 -12.04 12.75 -11.60
CA GLY A 233 -12.46 13.09 -10.24
C GLY A 233 -13.89 13.66 -10.17
N ALA A 234 -14.32 14.40 -11.19
CA ALA A 234 -15.71 14.86 -11.27
C ALA A 234 -16.68 13.69 -11.48
N ILE A 235 -16.33 12.72 -12.33
CA ILE A 235 -17.12 11.48 -12.54
C ILE A 235 -17.18 10.65 -11.27
N ALA A 236 -16.05 10.47 -10.55
CA ALA A 236 -16.01 9.73 -9.29
C ALA A 236 -17.00 10.28 -8.24
N LYS A 237 -17.13 11.62 -8.17
CA LYS A 237 -18.07 12.29 -7.26
C LYS A 237 -19.54 12.03 -7.56
N LEU A 238 -19.88 11.57 -8.77
CA LEU A 238 -21.25 11.19 -9.12
C LEU A 238 -21.69 9.88 -8.45
N GLY A 239 -20.76 9.07 -7.93
CA GLY A 239 -21.05 7.80 -7.26
C GLY A 239 -21.72 6.77 -8.17
N LEU A 240 -21.43 6.79 -9.47
CA LEU A 240 -22.04 5.89 -10.44
C LEU A 240 -21.41 4.50 -10.36
N GLU A 241 -22.22 3.47 -10.60
CA GLU A 241 -21.75 2.11 -10.76
C GLU A 241 -20.82 1.96 -11.98
N GLN A 242 -19.80 1.10 -11.90
CA GLN A 242 -18.84 0.85 -12.97
C GLN A 242 -19.52 0.57 -14.33
N SER A 243 -20.58 -0.23 -14.31
CA SER A 243 -21.35 -0.57 -15.53
C SER A 243 -21.95 0.67 -16.20
N THR A 244 -22.44 1.62 -15.42
CA THR A 244 -23.00 2.88 -15.91
C THR A 244 -21.90 3.75 -16.49
N ILE A 245 -20.75 3.84 -15.81
CA ILE A 245 -19.59 4.60 -16.32
C ILE A 245 -19.14 4.02 -17.67
N TRP A 246 -19.06 2.70 -17.78
CA TRP A 246 -18.69 2.04 -19.02
C TRP A 246 -19.69 2.30 -20.16
N GLN A 247 -21.00 2.22 -19.88
CA GLN A 247 -22.03 2.54 -20.86
C GLN A 247 -21.93 3.98 -21.35
N ASN A 248 -21.67 4.93 -20.47
CA ASN A 248 -21.50 6.32 -20.84
C ASN A 248 -20.27 6.52 -21.73
N PHE A 249 -19.14 5.89 -21.43
CA PHE A 249 -17.97 5.92 -22.31
C PHE A 249 -18.24 5.24 -23.66
N ASP A 250 -18.93 4.09 -23.69
CA ASP A 250 -19.31 3.43 -24.94
C ASP A 250 -20.27 4.32 -25.76
N THR A 251 -21.17 5.07 -25.13
CA THR A 251 -22.04 6.06 -25.78
C THR A 251 -21.24 7.20 -26.39
N VAL A 252 -20.26 7.75 -25.64
CA VAL A 252 -19.36 8.80 -26.15
C VAL A 252 -18.61 8.29 -27.38
N ARG A 253 -18.06 7.06 -27.32
CA ARG A 253 -17.35 6.45 -28.44
C ARG A 253 -18.25 6.26 -29.67
N ALA A 254 -19.47 5.76 -29.46
CA ALA A 254 -20.44 5.57 -30.56
C ALA A 254 -20.84 6.90 -31.25
N GLN A 255 -20.65 8.01 -30.56
CA GLN A 255 -20.99 9.35 -31.03
C GLN A 255 -19.77 10.19 -31.42
N GLU A 256 -18.59 9.56 -31.49
CA GLU A 256 -17.33 10.26 -31.79
C GLU A 256 -17.43 11.12 -33.06
N GLU A 257 -18.13 10.66 -34.09
CA GLU A 257 -18.36 11.40 -35.31
C GLU A 257 -19.12 12.73 -35.08
N LEU A 258 -20.00 12.83 -34.08
CA LEU A 258 -20.71 14.06 -33.76
C LEU A 258 -19.81 15.18 -33.22
N PHE A 259 -18.61 14.77 -32.73
CA PHE A 259 -17.63 15.68 -32.16
C PHE A 259 -16.54 16.11 -33.16
N ILE A 260 -16.39 15.38 -34.28
CA ILE A 260 -15.37 15.63 -35.30
C ILE A 260 -15.80 16.76 -36.25
N GLU A 261 -17.09 17.01 -36.43
CA GLU A 261 -17.60 18.02 -37.33
C GLU A 261 -17.53 19.44 -36.77
N LYS A 262 -16.31 19.99 -36.81
CA LYS A 262 -16.04 21.40 -36.54
C LYS A 262 -15.78 22.18 -37.84
N ILE A 263 -16.78 22.37 -38.63
CA ILE A 263 -16.70 23.36 -39.70
C ILE A 263 -17.50 24.60 -39.29
N GLY A 264 -16.81 25.54 -38.61
CA GLY A 264 -17.35 26.89 -38.39
C GLY A 264 -17.61 27.34 -36.95
N GLU A 265 -17.50 26.51 -35.95
CA GLU A 265 -17.62 26.90 -34.55
C GLU A 265 -16.23 26.93 -33.90
N GLY A 266 -15.75 28.11 -33.49
CA GLY A 266 -14.42 28.32 -32.91
C GLY A 266 -14.24 27.78 -31.51
N SER A 267 -14.54 26.50 -31.26
CA SER A 267 -14.25 25.84 -29.98
C SER A 267 -13.11 24.84 -30.10
N ASP A 268 -12.08 25.02 -29.32
CA ASP A 268 -10.92 24.11 -29.18
C ASP A 268 -11.23 22.82 -28.41
N LEU A 269 -12.51 22.43 -28.34
CA LEU A 269 -12.95 21.31 -27.55
C LEU A 269 -12.61 19.99 -28.27
N THR A 270 -11.77 19.18 -27.66
CA THR A 270 -11.49 17.83 -28.15
C THR A 270 -12.76 16.99 -28.06
N ALA A 271 -13.07 16.23 -29.10
CA ALA A 271 -14.23 15.34 -29.19
C ALA A 271 -14.52 14.57 -27.92
N THR A 272 -13.46 14.06 -27.31
CA THR A 272 -13.51 13.26 -26.08
C THR A 272 -13.86 14.11 -24.85
N GLY A 273 -13.37 15.34 -24.78
CA GLY A 273 -13.58 16.22 -23.61
C GLY A 273 -15.04 16.67 -23.47
N GLU A 274 -15.65 17.15 -24.55
CA GLU A 274 -17.04 17.58 -24.56
C GLU A 274 -18.00 16.41 -24.45
N GLY A 275 -17.75 15.34 -25.20
CA GLY A 275 -18.59 14.15 -25.18
C GLY A 275 -18.68 13.54 -23.79
N VAL A 276 -17.56 13.42 -23.11
CA VAL A 276 -17.54 12.94 -21.72
C VAL A 276 -18.25 13.91 -20.79
N SER A 277 -17.99 15.23 -20.91
CA SER A 277 -18.66 16.21 -20.05
C SER A 277 -20.18 16.25 -20.28
N ALA A 278 -20.63 16.12 -21.51
CA ALA A 278 -22.03 16.07 -21.86
C ALA A 278 -22.74 14.80 -21.38
N GLU A 279 -22.15 13.64 -21.65
CA GLU A 279 -22.77 12.34 -21.33
C GLU A 279 -22.83 12.08 -19.82
N PHE A 280 -21.84 12.58 -19.07
CA PHE A 280 -21.85 12.49 -17.60
C PHE A 280 -22.56 13.66 -16.92
N GLY A 281 -23.11 14.61 -17.67
CA GLY A 281 -23.82 15.79 -17.13
C GLY A 281 -22.91 16.74 -16.33
N LEU A 282 -21.60 16.74 -16.63
CA LEU A 282 -20.61 17.58 -15.96
C LEU A 282 -20.66 19.03 -16.48
N ASP A 283 -21.17 19.22 -17.68
CA ASP A 283 -21.29 20.50 -18.36
C ASP A 283 -22.64 20.56 -19.13
N LEU A 284 -23.53 21.41 -18.68
CA LEU A 284 -24.86 21.55 -19.26
C LEU A 284 -24.82 22.17 -20.67
N ASP A 285 -23.87 23.09 -20.91
CA ASP A 285 -23.72 23.70 -22.23
C ASP A 285 -23.23 22.66 -23.26
N ALA A 286 -22.29 21.78 -22.84
CA ALA A 286 -21.86 20.67 -23.67
C ALA A 286 -22.98 19.67 -23.95
N ALA A 287 -23.83 19.38 -22.96
CA ALA A 287 -25.01 18.52 -23.14
C ALA A 287 -26.02 19.12 -24.14
N ASP A 288 -26.32 20.42 -24.07
CA ASP A 288 -27.20 21.11 -24.98
C ASP A 288 -26.66 21.17 -26.43
N ILE A 289 -25.32 21.30 -26.56
CA ILE A 289 -24.65 21.25 -27.87
C ILE A 289 -24.79 19.87 -28.48
N LEU A 290 -24.55 18.84 -27.68
CA LEU A 290 -24.66 17.44 -28.10
C LEU A 290 -26.07 17.09 -28.54
N GLU A 291 -27.10 17.52 -27.80
CA GLU A 291 -28.49 17.26 -28.13
C GLU A 291 -28.89 17.97 -29.45
N ARG A 292 -28.45 19.21 -29.64
CA ARG A 292 -28.65 19.94 -30.92
C ARG A 292 -28.00 19.22 -32.09
N ARG A 293 -26.77 18.72 -31.94
CA ARG A 293 -26.07 17.96 -32.98
C ARG A 293 -26.76 16.65 -33.32
N ARG A 294 -27.26 15.93 -32.31
CA ARG A 294 -28.08 14.69 -32.47
C ARG A 294 -29.37 15.03 -33.26
N GLY A 295 -30.04 16.13 -32.92
CA GLY A 295 -31.24 16.59 -33.60
C GLY A 295 -30.99 16.97 -35.05
N THR A 296 -29.91 17.70 -35.36
CA THR A 296 -29.51 18.06 -36.72
C THR A 296 -29.24 16.83 -37.57
N ARG A 297 -28.47 15.89 -37.05
CA ARG A 297 -28.15 14.66 -37.79
C ARG A 297 -29.40 13.79 -38.02
N ALA A 298 -30.27 13.67 -37.05
CA ALA A 298 -31.55 12.97 -37.22
C ALA A 298 -32.41 13.62 -38.31
N ALA A 299 -32.44 14.97 -38.39
CA ALA A 299 -33.15 15.71 -39.42
C ALA A 299 -32.56 15.52 -40.83
N GLU A 300 -31.21 15.43 -40.94
CA GLU A 300 -30.54 15.13 -42.21
C GLU A 300 -30.90 13.72 -42.74
N PHE A 301 -30.92 12.71 -41.87
CA PHE A 301 -31.37 11.39 -42.26
C PHE A 301 -32.86 11.29 -42.57
N ALA A 302 -33.70 12.03 -41.85
CA ALA A 302 -35.13 12.12 -42.13
C ALA A 302 -35.44 12.91 -43.38
N GLY A 303 -34.65 13.98 -43.69
CA GLY A 303 -34.80 14.82 -44.89
C GLY A 303 -34.26 14.15 -46.16
N GLY A 304 -33.24 13.31 -46.09
CA GLY A 304 -32.65 12.64 -47.24
C GLY A 304 -33.58 11.60 -47.91
N GLY A 305 -34.54 11.06 -47.19
CA GLY A 305 -35.55 10.14 -47.73
C GLY A 305 -36.67 10.83 -48.50
N GLY A 306 -36.92 12.12 -48.24
CA GLY A 306 -37.96 12.92 -48.90
C GLY A 306 -37.55 13.56 -50.23
N ALA A 307 -36.26 13.85 -50.40
CA ALA A 307 -35.76 14.50 -51.62
C ALA A 307 -35.67 13.57 -52.83
N MET A 308 -35.60 12.25 -52.62
CA MET A 308 -35.57 11.28 -53.74
C MET A 308 -36.94 11.00 -54.35
N ILE A 309 -38.04 11.31 -53.64
CA ILE A 309 -39.42 11.07 -54.15
C ILE A 309 -39.97 12.22 -54.94
N THR A 310 -39.46 13.45 -54.79
CA THR A 310 -39.96 14.63 -55.50
C THR A 310 -39.29 14.88 -56.87
N GLN A 311 -38.21 14.17 -57.22
CA GLN A 311 -37.53 14.34 -58.51
C GLN A 311 -38.03 13.40 -59.58
N SER A 312 -38.92 12.47 -59.30
CA SER A 312 -39.44 11.52 -60.29
C SER A 312 -40.85 11.86 -60.82
N SER A 313 -41.48 12.95 -60.41
CA SER A 313 -42.86 13.28 -60.80
C SER A 313 -43.02 14.49 -61.76
N THR A 314 -41.95 15.13 -62.22
CA THR A 314 -42.05 16.22 -63.19
C THR A 314 -41.41 15.88 -64.52
N GLY A 315 -41.91 14.84 -65.16
CA GLY A 315 -41.37 14.43 -66.47
C GLY A 315 -42.31 13.62 -67.32
N PHE A 316 -43.62 13.89 -67.28
CA PHE A 316 -44.49 13.34 -68.33
C PHE A 316 -45.73 14.21 -68.46
N GLY A 317 -45.79 14.95 -69.51
CA GLY A 317 -47.04 15.57 -69.93
C GLY A 317 -46.86 16.89 -70.64
N ALA A 318 -46.53 16.89 -71.96
CA ALA A 318 -47.06 17.76 -72.95
C ALA A 318 -46.50 17.35 -74.30
N ALA A 319 -47.13 16.41 -74.91
CA ALA A 319 -47.13 16.29 -76.36
C ALA A 319 -48.59 16.00 -76.73
N ASN A 320 -49.29 17.05 -77.21
CA ASN A 320 -50.31 16.88 -78.24
C ASN A 320 -50.85 18.17 -78.69
N ALA A 321 -50.83 18.29 -80.03
CA ALA A 321 -51.53 19.09 -81.03
C ALA A 321 -50.89 20.37 -81.45
#